data_0b31d100f5b33c1169becde7953fb2d7
#
_entry.id   0b31d100f5b33c1169becde7953fb2d7
#
_cell.length_a   1.000
_cell.length_b   1.000
_cell.length_c   1.000
_cell.angle_alpha   90.00
_cell.angle_beta   90.00
_cell.angle_gamma   90.00
#
_symmetry.space_group_name_H-M   'P 1'
#
loop_
_entity.id
_entity.type
_entity.pdbx_description
1 polymer ?
#
loop_
_entity_poly.entity_id
_entity_poly.type
_entity_poly.pdbx_seq_one_letter_code
_entity_poly.pdbx_strand_id
1 'polypeptide(L)'
;MEIEIGELAFPSKRAAAEHFQAMLYRYEIGEHIPEPDATALRWLLTHHPEYEANIGCGVATFAVRHAVYGTRCFEVIGSDGSSTDFSHLTRIKGMAPSALTQALQAMRAAVIDDIAEAKQALFRESRGIVECAVTGEPISLEEAHADHAPPKTFRTLAIAFLEACGIDPAAFITDSEDNQYETRIVDPESAAAWRAYHHQLAVIRIVARGAHRLAQERVRAADRQLTLPTEAA
;
A
#
# COMPACT_ATOMS: atom_id res chain seq x y z
N MET A 1 -19.74 3.46 14.66
CA MET A 1 -20.55 4.43 13.92
C MET A 1 -20.99 3.75 12.63
N GLU A 2 -22.27 3.70 12.41
CA GLU A 2 -22.88 3.13 11.21
C GLU A 2 -22.43 3.87 9.96
N ILE A 3 -22.31 3.18 8.84
CA ILE A 3 -21.93 3.74 7.55
C ILE A 3 -22.81 3.15 6.46
N GLU A 4 -23.27 4.00 5.54
CA GLU A 4 -24.04 3.61 4.36
C GLU A 4 -23.17 3.78 3.11
N ILE A 5 -23.18 2.80 2.23
CA ILE A 5 -22.49 2.79 0.94
C ILE A 5 -23.52 2.39 -0.13
N GLY A 6 -24.10 3.36 -0.80
CA GLY A 6 -25.28 3.17 -1.65
C GLY A 6 -26.45 2.62 -0.83
N GLU A 7 -26.98 1.48 -1.22
CA GLU A 7 -28.08 0.81 -0.51
C GLU A 7 -27.60 -0.15 0.60
N LEU A 8 -26.27 -0.30 0.78
CA LEU A 8 -25.71 -1.17 1.80
C LEU A 8 -25.50 -0.39 3.10
N ALA A 9 -26.09 -0.86 4.20
CA ALA A 9 -25.89 -0.33 5.53
C ALA A 9 -24.97 -1.28 6.35
N PHE A 10 -23.96 -0.70 6.99
CA PHE A 10 -23.02 -1.46 7.82
C PHE A 10 -22.95 -0.87 9.24
N PRO A 11 -22.88 -1.71 10.28
CA PRO A 11 -22.81 -1.22 11.66
C PRO A 11 -21.50 -0.47 11.96
N SER A 12 -20.49 -0.59 11.11
CA SER A 12 -19.21 0.11 11.25
C SER A 12 -18.41 0.09 9.95
N LYS A 13 -17.43 1.01 9.83
CA LYS A 13 -16.43 1.00 8.75
C LYS A 13 -15.65 -0.33 8.68
N ARG A 14 -15.45 -0.98 9.82
CA ARG A 14 -14.81 -2.30 9.89
C ARG A 14 -15.67 -3.37 9.23
N ALA A 15 -16.97 -3.41 9.52
CA ALA A 15 -17.89 -4.36 8.91
C ALA A 15 -17.99 -4.14 7.38
N ALA A 16 -18.00 -2.90 6.91
CA ALA A 16 -17.91 -2.59 5.49
C ALA A 16 -16.60 -3.10 4.87
N ALA A 17 -15.46 -2.88 5.54
CA ALA A 17 -14.16 -3.37 5.07
C ALA A 17 -14.11 -4.90 4.97
N GLU A 18 -14.64 -5.60 5.97
CA GLU A 18 -14.72 -7.08 5.97
C GLU A 18 -15.62 -7.60 4.84
N HIS A 19 -16.74 -6.92 4.56
CA HIS A 19 -17.64 -7.27 3.44
C HIS A 19 -16.93 -7.16 2.08
N PHE A 20 -16.33 -6.01 1.77
CA PHE A 20 -15.62 -5.81 0.50
C PHE A 20 -14.35 -6.64 0.41
N GLN A 21 -13.68 -6.93 1.52
CA GLN A 21 -12.58 -7.88 1.54
C GLN A 21 -13.03 -9.29 1.18
N ALA A 22 -14.14 -9.76 1.76
CA ALA A 22 -14.70 -11.08 1.42
C ALA A 22 -15.11 -11.15 -0.06
N MET A 23 -15.68 -10.07 -0.62
CA MET A 23 -15.98 -9.96 -2.04
C MET A 23 -14.70 -10.06 -2.89
N LEU A 24 -13.62 -9.35 -2.53
CA LEU A 24 -12.34 -9.37 -3.25
C LEU A 24 -11.72 -10.78 -3.34
N TYR A 25 -11.93 -11.61 -2.32
CA TYR A 25 -11.41 -12.99 -2.30
C TYR A 25 -12.37 -14.04 -2.87
N ARG A 26 -13.57 -13.62 -3.31
CA ARG A 26 -14.55 -14.48 -3.96
C ARG A 26 -14.21 -14.79 -5.42
N TYR A 27 -13.53 -13.84 -6.09
CA TYR A 27 -13.21 -13.89 -7.51
C TYR A 27 -11.73 -14.18 -7.74
N GLU A 28 -11.39 -14.84 -8.82
CA GLU A 28 -10.00 -15.09 -9.22
C GLU A 28 -9.35 -13.85 -9.85
N ILE A 29 -8.02 -13.84 -9.92
CA ILE A 29 -7.28 -12.76 -10.58
C ILE A 29 -7.62 -12.74 -12.07
N GLY A 30 -7.99 -11.58 -12.60
CA GLY A 30 -8.45 -11.37 -13.96
C GLY A 30 -9.93 -11.68 -14.19
N GLU A 31 -10.63 -12.20 -13.18
CA GLU A 31 -12.06 -12.48 -13.28
C GLU A 31 -12.88 -11.19 -13.20
N HIS A 32 -13.83 -11.02 -14.12
CA HIS A 32 -14.78 -9.93 -14.10
C HIS A 32 -15.83 -10.16 -13.01
N ILE A 33 -16.13 -9.09 -12.28
CA ILE A 33 -17.09 -9.13 -11.17
C ILE A 33 -18.50 -8.88 -11.71
N PRO A 34 -19.41 -9.87 -11.60
CA PRO A 34 -20.80 -9.75 -12.09
C PRO A 34 -21.68 -8.95 -11.12
N GLU A 35 -22.90 -8.61 -11.57
CA GLU A 35 -23.94 -8.11 -10.70
C GLU A 35 -24.42 -9.21 -9.71
N PRO A 36 -24.78 -8.89 -8.45
CA PRO A 36 -24.95 -7.53 -7.91
C PRO A 36 -23.65 -6.91 -7.31
N ASP A 37 -22.55 -7.66 -7.24
CA ASP A 37 -21.31 -7.19 -6.61
C ASP A 37 -20.70 -5.99 -7.37
N ALA A 38 -20.84 -5.93 -8.70
CA ALA A 38 -20.41 -4.77 -9.49
C ALA A 38 -21.18 -3.50 -9.12
N THR A 39 -22.48 -3.60 -8.81
CA THR A 39 -23.29 -2.47 -8.31
C THR A 39 -22.79 -1.99 -6.95
N ALA A 40 -22.47 -2.91 -6.02
CA ALA A 40 -21.91 -2.54 -4.73
C ALA A 40 -20.55 -1.83 -4.88
N LEU A 41 -19.71 -2.23 -5.84
CA LEU A 41 -18.44 -1.57 -6.13
C LEU A 41 -18.65 -0.18 -6.77
N ARG A 42 -19.67 0.03 -7.59
CA ARG A 42 -20.03 1.38 -8.08
C ARG A 42 -20.40 2.30 -6.93
N TRP A 43 -21.23 1.85 -5.98
CA TRP A 43 -21.54 2.63 -4.77
C TRP A 43 -20.30 2.95 -3.95
N LEU A 44 -19.41 1.97 -3.78
CA LEU A 44 -18.15 2.17 -3.06
C LEU A 44 -17.24 3.20 -3.73
N LEU A 45 -17.16 3.20 -5.06
CA LEU A 45 -16.42 4.23 -5.80
C LEU A 45 -16.99 5.63 -5.56
N THR A 46 -18.31 5.79 -5.66
CA THR A 46 -19.00 7.08 -5.49
C THR A 46 -18.96 7.59 -4.05
N HIS A 47 -18.65 6.74 -3.08
CA HIS A 47 -18.52 7.11 -1.68
C HIS A 47 -17.31 8.01 -1.39
N HIS A 48 -16.33 8.11 -2.30
CA HIS A 48 -15.14 8.95 -2.14
C HIS A 48 -15.32 10.30 -2.83
N PRO A 49 -14.97 11.44 -2.19
CA PRO A 49 -15.19 12.78 -2.75
C PRO A 49 -14.50 13.05 -4.08
N GLU A 50 -13.40 12.37 -4.38
CA GLU A 50 -12.66 12.50 -5.67
C GLU A 50 -13.11 11.48 -6.74
N TYR A 51 -14.33 10.96 -6.60
CA TYR A 51 -14.88 9.95 -7.50
C TYR A 51 -14.90 10.38 -8.97
N GLU A 52 -15.32 11.62 -9.28
CA GLU A 52 -15.47 12.08 -10.67
C GLU A 52 -14.12 12.18 -11.39
N ALA A 53 -13.07 12.60 -10.69
CA ALA A 53 -11.73 12.65 -11.24
C ALA A 53 -11.17 11.25 -11.58
N ASN A 54 -11.73 10.22 -10.96
CA ASN A 54 -11.24 8.85 -11.00
C ASN A 54 -11.92 7.96 -12.05
N ILE A 55 -13.03 8.39 -12.67
CA ILE A 55 -13.83 7.55 -13.58
C ILE A 55 -13.81 8.05 -15.03
N GLY A 56 -13.37 9.30 -15.24
CA GLY A 56 -13.18 9.87 -16.57
C GLY A 56 -14.30 9.54 -17.56
N CYS A 57 -14.07 8.54 -18.41
CA CYS A 57 -14.99 8.08 -19.47
C CYS A 57 -16.15 7.19 -18.97
N GLY A 58 -16.24 6.88 -17.67
CA GLY A 58 -17.23 5.97 -17.09
C GLY A 58 -16.72 4.54 -16.88
N VAL A 59 -17.45 3.78 -16.06
CA VAL A 59 -17.10 2.40 -15.67
C VAL A 59 -17.82 1.40 -16.56
N ALA A 60 -17.07 0.58 -17.30
CA ALA A 60 -17.61 -0.55 -18.05
C ALA A 60 -17.84 -1.76 -17.13
N THR A 61 -16.82 -2.14 -16.36
CA THR A 61 -16.87 -3.32 -15.49
C THR A 61 -15.81 -3.27 -14.39
N PHE A 62 -15.83 -4.27 -13.51
CA PHE A 62 -14.82 -4.48 -12.47
C PHE A 62 -14.17 -5.84 -12.62
N ALA A 63 -12.94 -5.95 -12.14
CA ALA A 63 -12.21 -7.21 -12.06
C ALA A 63 -11.37 -7.25 -10.77
N VAL A 64 -10.65 -8.35 -10.55
CA VAL A 64 -9.65 -8.49 -9.49
C VAL A 64 -8.27 -8.56 -10.14
N ARG A 65 -7.31 -7.79 -9.62
CA ARG A 65 -5.91 -7.82 -10.08
C ARG A 65 -4.93 -7.85 -8.91
N HIS A 66 -3.67 -8.04 -9.22
CA HIS A 66 -2.59 -7.77 -8.27
C HIS A 66 -2.24 -6.29 -8.29
N ALA A 67 -2.18 -5.68 -7.11
CA ALA A 67 -1.53 -4.39 -6.93
C ALA A 67 -0.01 -4.53 -7.05
N VAL A 68 0.70 -3.40 -7.17
CA VAL A 68 2.18 -3.32 -7.32
C VAL A 68 2.93 -4.17 -6.28
N TYR A 69 2.38 -4.33 -5.08
CA TYR A 69 2.99 -5.12 -4.00
C TYR A 69 2.52 -6.58 -3.93
N GLY A 70 1.89 -7.10 -5.00
CA GLY A 70 1.41 -8.47 -5.08
C GLY A 70 0.17 -8.78 -4.21
N THR A 71 -0.44 -7.77 -3.59
CA THR A 71 -1.71 -7.92 -2.89
C THR A 71 -2.87 -7.85 -3.87
N ARG A 72 -3.99 -8.51 -3.56
CA ARG A 72 -5.21 -8.40 -4.38
C ARG A 72 -5.85 -7.03 -4.21
N CYS A 73 -6.35 -6.47 -5.31
CA CYS A 73 -7.14 -5.24 -5.33
C CYS A 73 -8.26 -5.33 -6.36
N PHE A 74 -9.26 -4.46 -6.23
CA PHE A 74 -10.26 -4.28 -7.27
C PHE A 74 -9.68 -3.46 -8.41
N GLU A 75 -10.05 -3.81 -9.62
CA GLU A 75 -9.76 -3.10 -10.86
C GLU A 75 -11.04 -2.47 -11.41
N VAL A 76 -10.97 -1.21 -11.78
CA VAL A 76 -11.99 -0.54 -12.58
C VAL A 76 -11.56 -0.59 -14.02
N ILE A 77 -12.43 -1.05 -14.91
CA ILE A 77 -12.20 -1.03 -16.35
C ILE A 77 -13.13 0.02 -16.93
N GLY A 78 -12.54 1.04 -17.56
CA GLY A 78 -13.24 2.17 -18.18
C GLY A 78 -13.92 1.77 -19.50
N SER A 79 -14.89 2.59 -19.91
CA SER A 79 -15.59 2.40 -21.19
C SER A 79 -14.69 2.57 -22.42
N ASP A 80 -13.54 3.21 -22.26
CA ASP A 80 -12.49 3.39 -23.28
C ASP A 80 -11.44 2.28 -23.27
N GLY A 81 -11.57 1.28 -22.39
CA GLY A 81 -10.62 0.18 -22.21
C GLY A 81 -9.45 0.52 -21.27
N SER A 82 -9.40 1.73 -20.72
CA SER A 82 -8.45 2.05 -19.65
C SER A 82 -8.74 1.24 -18.40
N SER A 83 -7.74 0.98 -17.56
CA SER A 83 -7.97 0.31 -16.29
C SER A 83 -7.15 0.92 -15.16
N THR A 84 -7.73 0.92 -13.97
CA THR A 84 -7.07 1.39 -12.75
C THR A 84 -7.48 0.52 -11.57
N ASP A 85 -6.58 0.38 -10.58
CA ASP A 85 -6.93 -0.32 -9.34
C ASP A 85 -7.41 0.65 -8.27
N PHE A 86 -8.18 0.17 -7.33
CA PHE A 86 -8.57 0.93 -6.16
C PHE A 86 -8.60 0.12 -4.88
N SER A 87 -8.34 0.80 -3.78
CA SER A 87 -8.40 0.23 -2.45
C SER A 87 -9.78 0.45 -1.83
N HIS A 88 -10.52 -0.63 -1.55
CA HIS A 88 -11.78 -0.56 -0.82
C HIS A 88 -11.62 0.11 0.56
N LEU A 89 -10.48 -0.09 1.23
CA LEU A 89 -10.21 0.53 2.53
C LEU A 89 -10.10 2.04 2.45
N THR A 90 -9.46 2.57 1.40
CA THR A 90 -9.35 4.01 1.15
C THR A 90 -10.72 4.61 0.87
N ARG A 91 -11.53 3.94 0.05
CA ARG A 91 -12.89 4.39 -0.29
C ARG A 91 -13.81 4.42 0.93
N ILE A 92 -13.81 3.38 1.76
CA ILE A 92 -14.61 3.32 3.01
C ILE A 92 -14.18 4.42 4.01
N LYS A 93 -12.92 4.82 4.03
CA LYS A 93 -12.48 5.94 4.88
C LYS A 93 -13.09 7.26 4.45
N GLY A 94 -13.37 7.45 3.15
CA GLY A 94 -13.92 8.68 2.59
C GLY A 94 -12.97 9.88 2.66
N MET A 95 -11.66 9.63 2.73
CA MET A 95 -10.63 10.68 2.80
C MET A 95 -9.49 10.29 1.87
N ALA A 96 -9.04 11.25 1.06
CA ALA A 96 -7.83 11.11 0.28
C ALA A 96 -6.62 10.86 1.21
N PRO A 97 -5.62 10.04 0.79
CA PRO A 97 -4.37 9.93 1.51
C PRO A 97 -3.70 11.29 1.63
N SER A 98 -3.09 11.59 2.78
CA SER A 98 -2.30 12.83 2.92
C SER A 98 -1.13 12.85 1.92
N ALA A 99 -0.67 14.05 1.54
CA ALA A 99 0.49 14.21 0.66
C ALA A 99 1.71 13.41 1.14
N LEU A 100 1.97 13.40 2.45
CA LEU A 100 3.03 12.56 3.02
C LEU A 100 2.78 11.06 2.78
N THR A 101 1.53 10.59 2.91
CA THR A 101 1.21 9.18 2.65
C THR A 101 1.46 8.81 1.20
N GLN A 102 1.06 9.68 0.27
CA GLN A 102 1.28 9.50 -1.16
C GLN A 102 2.77 9.55 -1.50
N ALA A 103 3.53 10.51 -0.97
CA ALA A 103 4.97 10.59 -1.13
C ALA A 103 5.68 9.31 -0.65
N LEU A 104 5.30 8.78 0.52
CA LEU A 104 5.83 7.51 1.02
C LEU A 104 5.48 6.31 0.13
N GLN A 105 4.33 6.32 -0.55
CA GLN A 105 3.96 5.29 -1.53
C GLN A 105 4.83 5.40 -2.78
N ALA A 106 4.98 6.61 -3.36
CA ALA A 106 5.84 6.85 -4.50
C ALA A 106 7.31 6.49 -4.23
N MET A 107 7.82 6.87 -3.06
CA MET A 107 9.17 6.52 -2.61
C MET A 107 9.36 5.02 -2.46
N ARG A 108 8.34 4.30 -1.99
CA ARG A 108 8.39 2.83 -1.88
C ARG A 108 8.38 2.17 -3.26
N ALA A 109 7.53 2.65 -4.17
CA ALA A 109 7.50 2.16 -5.54
C ALA A 109 8.86 2.34 -6.24
N ALA A 110 9.53 3.47 -6.02
CA ALA A 110 10.84 3.75 -6.62
C ALA A 110 11.96 2.79 -6.19
N VAL A 111 11.83 2.06 -5.08
CA VAL A 111 12.86 1.15 -4.54
C VAL A 111 12.40 -0.31 -4.45
N ILE A 112 11.20 -0.63 -4.94
CA ILE A 112 10.62 -1.97 -4.77
C ILE A 112 11.44 -3.05 -5.46
N ASP A 113 11.94 -2.76 -6.66
CA ASP A 113 12.74 -3.70 -7.45
C ASP A 113 14.12 -3.92 -6.80
N ASP A 114 14.73 -2.87 -6.26
CA ASP A 114 15.99 -2.95 -5.54
C ASP A 114 15.86 -3.83 -4.28
N ILE A 115 14.74 -3.71 -3.55
CA ILE A 115 14.44 -4.54 -2.38
C ILE A 115 14.16 -6.00 -2.80
N ALA A 116 13.44 -6.21 -3.89
CA ALA A 116 13.15 -7.54 -4.42
C ALA A 116 14.43 -8.25 -4.87
N GLU A 117 15.34 -7.54 -5.56
CA GLU A 117 16.62 -8.07 -5.97
C GLU A 117 17.52 -8.41 -4.77
N ALA A 118 17.60 -7.53 -3.77
CA ALA A 118 18.32 -7.79 -2.53
C ALA A 118 17.81 -9.05 -1.81
N LYS A 119 16.50 -9.24 -1.74
CA LYS A 119 15.87 -10.46 -1.21
C LYS A 119 16.31 -11.68 -2.01
N GLN A 120 16.21 -11.65 -3.35
CA GLN A 120 16.57 -12.77 -4.19
C GLN A 120 18.07 -13.11 -4.10
N ALA A 121 18.95 -12.10 -4.00
CA ALA A 121 20.37 -12.29 -3.83
C ALA A 121 20.70 -13.07 -2.54
N LEU A 122 20.09 -12.67 -1.41
CA LEU A 122 20.25 -13.36 -0.13
C LEU A 122 19.84 -14.84 -0.21
N PHE A 123 18.74 -15.15 -0.88
CA PHE A 123 18.29 -16.54 -1.05
C PHE A 123 19.18 -17.35 -1.99
N ARG A 124 19.73 -16.72 -3.05
CA ARG A 124 20.72 -17.39 -3.93
C ARG A 124 22.00 -17.76 -3.17
N GLU A 125 22.53 -16.83 -2.37
CA GLU A 125 23.73 -17.03 -1.56
C GLU A 125 23.54 -18.08 -0.48
N SER A 126 22.33 -18.16 0.10
CA SER A 126 21.97 -19.08 1.19
C SER A 126 21.39 -20.42 0.70
N ARG A 127 21.54 -20.75 -0.59
CA ARG A 127 21.03 -22.00 -1.20
C ARG A 127 19.52 -22.23 -0.98
N GLY A 128 18.74 -21.15 -0.98
CA GLY A 128 17.29 -21.18 -0.93
C GLY A 128 16.66 -21.15 0.46
N ILE A 129 17.44 -21.14 1.54
CA ILE A 129 16.96 -21.06 2.92
C ILE A 129 17.68 -19.94 3.67
N VAL A 130 16.92 -19.07 4.31
CA VAL A 130 17.43 -17.96 5.13
C VAL A 130 16.80 -18.00 6.51
N GLU A 131 17.53 -17.65 7.55
CA GLU A 131 16.96 -17.51 8.89
C GLU A 131 16.10 -16.24 9.01
N CYS A 132 14.92 -16.39 9.58
CA CYS A 132 14.05 -15.27 9.91
C CYS A 132 14.71 -14.38 10.97
N ALA A 133 14.96 -13.12 10.66
CA ALA A 133 15.61 -12.17 11.56
C ALA A 133 14.81 -11.86 12.87
N VAL A 134 13.56 -12.32 12.98
CA VAL A 134 12.71 -12.13 14.16
C VAL A 134 12.57 -13.41 14.97
N THR A 135 12.42 -14.57 14.34
CA THR A 135 12.18 -15.84 15.02
C THR A 135 13.39 -16.76 15.06
N GLY A 136 14.41 -16.52 14.22
CA GLY A 136 15.55 -17.43 14.06
C GLY A 136 15.23 -18.72 13.29
N GLU A 137 13.99 -18.92 12.86
CA GLU A 137 13.57 -20.12 12.13
C GLU A 137 13.99 -20.04 10.66
N PRO A 138 14.38 -21.18 10.05
CA PRO A 138 14.67 -21.23 8.63
C PRO A 138 13.38 -21.03 7.81
N ILE A 139 13.44 -20.17 6.80
CA ILE A 139 12.30 -19.87 5.92
C ILE A 139 12.72 -19.92 4.45
N SER A 140 11.80 -20.32 3.60
CA SER A 140 11.93 -20.34 2.15
C SER A 140 11.65 -18.96 1.53
N LEU A 141 11.98 -18.78 0.26
CA LEU A 141 11.73 -17.56 -0.50
C LEU A 141 10.23 -17.18 -0.51
N GLU A 142 9.34 -18.18 -0.58
CA GLU A 142 7.89 -17.98 -0.63
C GLU A 142 7.30 -17.51 0.70
N GLU A 143 7.87 -17.96 1.82
CA GLU A 143 7.45 -17.58 3.16
C GLU A 143 8.05 -16.24 3.61
N ALA A 144 9.07 -15.79 2.91
CA ALA A 144 9.86 -14.64 3.27
C ALA A 144 9.22 -13.31 2.87
N HIS A 145 9.43 -12.30 3.71
CA HIS A 145 9.17 -10.89 3.46
C HIS A 145 10.46 -10.09 3.70
N ALA A 146 10.78 -9.17 2.79
CA ALA A 146 11.88 -8.23 2.99
C ALA A 146 11.38 -7.06 3.85
N ASP A 147 12.08 -6.76 4.93
CA ASP A 147 11.75 -5.72 5.89
C ASP A 147 12.97 -4.83 6.16
N HIS A 148 12.73 -3.57 6.46
CA HIS A 148 13.78 -2.65 6.90
C HIS A 148 14.10 -2.87 8.38
N ALA A 149 15.36 -3.11 8.69
CA ALA A 149 15.77 -3.33 10.07
C ALA A 149 15.66 -2.04 10.91
N PRO A 150 15.00 -2.09 12.09
CA PRO A 150 15.00 -0.96 13.01
C PRO A 150 16.44 -0.60 13.47
N PRO A 151 16.72 0.66 13.80
CA PRO A 151 15.79 1.81 13.82
C PRO A 151 15.55 2.45 12.44
N LYS A 152 16.27 2.05 11.40
CA LYS A 152 16.19 2.59 10.03
C LYS A 152 15.03 1.94 9.25
N THR A 153 13.80 2.11 9.74
CA THR A 153 12.63 1.64 9.01
C THR A 153 12.47 2.41 7.70
N PHE A 154 11.72 1.86 6.72
CA PHE A 154 11.42 2.56 5.48
C PHE A 154 10.87 3.99 5.75
N ARG A 155 9.89 4.10 6.65
CA ARG A 155 9.27 5.38 6.99
C ARG A 155 10.28 6.37 7.57
N THR A 156 11.16 5.92 8.47
CA THR A 156 12.19 6.77 9.10
C THR A 156 13.17 7.29 8.05
N LEU A 157 13.63 6.43 7.14
CA LEU A 157 14.53 6.81 6.06
C LEU A 157 13.89 7.80 5.08
N ALA A 158 12.63 7.53 4.69
CA ALA A 158 11.92 8.39 3.75
C ALA A 158 11.65 9.79 4.32
N ILE A 159 11.21 9.88 5.57
CA ILE A 159 10.99 11.18 6.23
C ILE A 159 12.32 11.94 6.37
N ALA A 160 13.38 11.27 6.81
CA ALA A 160 14.70 11.92 6.96
C ALA A 160 15.24 12.42 5.60
N PHE A 161 14.99 11.71 4.50
CA PHE A 161 15.35 12.19 3.17
C PHE A 161 14.58 13.46 2.77
N LEU A 162 13.24 13.45 2.93
CA LEU A 162 12.40 14.62 2.62
C LEU A 162 12.83 15.84 3.44
N GLU A 163 13.07 15.67 4.72
CA GLU A 163 13.54 16.75 5.63
C GLU A 163 14.93 17.25 5.25
N ALA A 164 15.89 16.35 5.02
CA ALA A 164 17.26 16.72 4.66
C ALA A 164 17.36 17.49 3.34
N CYS A 165 16.47 17.18 2.38
CA CYS A 165 16.39 17.85 1.09
C CYS A 165 15.45 19.08 1.10
N GLY A 166 14.74 19.36 2.20
CA GLY A 166 13.74 20.42 2.29
C GLY A 166 12.57 20.25 1.31
N ILE A 167 12.20 19.00 1.03
CA ILE A 167 11.17 18.66 0.02
C ILE A 167 9.79 18.66 0.66
N ASP A 168 8.87 19.47 0.10
CA ASP A 168 7.44 19.37 0.42
C ASP A 168 6.85 18.09 -0.19
N PRO A 169 6.26 17.19 0.61
CA PRO A 169 5.64 15.99 0.09
C PRO A 169 4.59 16.23 -1.00
N ALA A 170 3.86 17.35 -0.95
CA ALA A 170 2.84 17.68 -1.95
C ALA A 170 3.45 18.06 -3.32
N ALA A 171 4.64 18.68 -3.32
CA ALA A 171 5.34 19.04 -4.53
C ALA A 171 6.22 17.90 -5.09
N PHE A 172 6.43 16.86 -4.30
CA PHE A 172 7.33 15.74 -4.63
C PHE A 172 6.70 14.66 -5.51
N ILE A 173 5.38 14.64 -5.55
CA ILE A 173 4.58 13.60 -6.19
C ILE A 173 3.72 14.18 -7.31
N THR A 174 3.51 13.39 -8.37
CA THR A 174 2.46 13.63 -9.36
C THR A 174 1.55 12.41 -9.45
N ASP A 175 0.28 12.67 -9.72
CA ASP A 175 -0.61 11.62 -10.19
C ASP A 175 -0.20 11.28 -11.62
N SER A 176 -0.19 10.02 -12.00
CA SER A 176 0.10 9.62 -13.36
C SER A 176 -0.96 10.19 -14.31
N GLU A 177 -0.54 10.74 -15.44
CA GLU A 177 -1.40 11.38 -16.44
C GLU A 177 -2.43 10.44 -17.08
N ASP A 178 -2.29 9.11 -16.88
CA ASP A 178 -3.08 8.06 -17.54
C ASP A 178 -4.15 7.40 -16.65
N ASN A 179 -4.80 8.11 -15.74
CA ASN A 179 -5.78 7.52 -14.81
C ASN A 179 -5.26 6.33 -13.97
N GLN A 180 -3.97 6.07 -14.00
CA GLN A 180 -3.32 5.09 -13.13
C GLN A 180 -2.92 5.78 -11.83
N TYR A 181 -3.55 5.37 -10.72
CA TYR A 181 -3.28 5.92 -9.38
C TYR A 181 -1.92 5.52 -8.81
N GLU A 182 -0.92 5.33 -9.64
CA GLU A 182 0.45 5.18 -9.20
C GLU A 182 1.06 6.56 -8.99
N THR A 183 1.00 7.03 -7.76
CA THR A 183 1.72 8.21 -7.36
C THR A 183 3.21 7.99 -7.61
N ARG A 184 3.81 8.85 -8.44
CA ARG A 184 5.23 8.79 -8.80
C ARG A 184 5.97 10.03 -8.29
N ILE A 185 7.28 9.90 -8.10
CA ILE A 185 8.14 11.06 -7.84
C ILE A 185 8.22 11.87 -9.13
N VAL A 186 7.88 13.17 -9.06
CA VAL A 186 7.79 14.08 -10.22
C VAL A 186 9.10 14.19 -10.96
N ASP A 187 10.18 14.43 -10.21
CA ASP A 187 11.49 14.73 -10.77
C ASP A 187 12.37 13.48 -10.79
N PRO A 188 12.88 13.07 -11.99
CA PRO A 188 13.76 11.92 -12.11
C PRO A 188 15.07 12.04 -11.29
N GLU A 189 15.59 13.26 -11.11
CA GLU A 189 16.80 13.47 -10.30
C GLU A 189 16.51 13.21 -8.82
N SER A 190 15.39 13.69 -8.33
CA SER A 190 14.91 13.40 -6.97
C SER A 190 14.65 11.90 -6.76
N ALA A 191 14.08 11.23 -7.75
CA ALA A 191 13.89 9.78 -7.71
C ALA A 191 15.22 9.02 -7.63
N ALA A 192 16.21 9.42 -8.43
CA ALA A 192 17.55 8.85 -8.42
C ALA A 192 18.27 9.13 -7.09
N ALA A 193 18.18 10.36 -6.57
CA ALA A 193 18.74 10.76 -5.29
C ALA A 193 18.13 9.95 -4.12
N TRP A 194 16.81 9.75 -4.13
CA TRP A 194 16.14 8.90 -3.16
C TRP A 194 16.63 7.44 -3.23
N ARG A 195 16.72 6.87 -4.42
CA ARG A 195 17.22 5.49 -4.60
C ARG A 195 18.65 5.35 -4.07
N ALA A 196 19.53 6.29 -4.40
CA ALA A 196 20.91 6.30 -3.92
C ALA A 196 20.99 6.41 -2.38
N TYR A 197 20.20 7.31 -1.78
CA TYR A 197 20.11 7.48 -0.33
C TYR A 197 19.59 6.20 0.35
N HIS A 198 18.51 5.62 -0.19
CA HIS A 198 17.96 4.37 0.32
C HIS A 198 18.98 3.24 0.23
N HIS A 199 19.62 3.05 -0.91
CA HIS A 199 20.63 1.99 -1.12
C HIS A 199 21.79 2.12 -0.14
N GLN A 200 22.22 3.34 0.17
CA GLN A 200 23.33 3.59 1.10
C GLN A 200 22.97 3.29 2.56
N LEU A 201 21.72 3.56 2.97
CA LEU A 201 21.35 3.58 4.40
C LEU A 201 20.40 2.46 4.81
N ALA A 202 19.66 1.87 3.88
CA ALA A 202 18.73 0.80 4.19
C ALA A 202 19.47 -0.49 4.55
N VAL A 203 19.02 -1.11 5.63
CA VAL A 203 19.42 -2.46 6.02
C VAL A 203 18.23 -3.36 5.85
N ILE A 204 18.26 -4.18 4.80
CA ILE A 204 17.19 -5.13 4.52
C ILE A 204 17.46 -6.42 5.27
N ARG A 205 16.44 -6.88 6.01
CA ARG A 205 16.43 -8.17 6.68
C ARG A 205 15.30 -9.04 6.14
N ILE A 206 15.45 -10.33 6.28
CA ILE A 206 14.43 -11.30 5.87
C ILE A 206 13.65 -11.75 7.10
N VAL A 207 12.33 -11.71 7.02
CA VAL A 207 11.43 -12.11 8.10
C VAL A 207 10.32 -12.99 7.55
N ALA A 208 9.81 -13.91 8.36
CA ALA A 208 8.62 -14.67 8.01
C ALA A 208 7.39 -13.74 7.90
N ARG A 209 6.51 -13.95 6.92
CA ARG A 209 5.33 -13.09 6.68
C ARG A 209 4.47 -12.88 7.94
N GLY A 210 4.28 -13.92 8.75
CA GLY A 210 3.56 -13.84 10.01
C GLY A 210 4.28 -13.01 11.09
N ALA A 211 5.60 -13.19 11.21
CA ALA A 211 6.43 -12.47 12.18
C ALA A 211 6.55 -10.98 11.85
N HIS A 212 6.59 -10.63 10.57
CA HIS A 212 6.60 -9.23 10.11
C HIS A 212 5.37 -8.46 10.62
N ARG A 213 4.17 -9.03 10.48
CA ARG A 213 2.93 -8.40 10.97
C ARG A 213 2.94 -8.16 12.47
N LEU A 214 3.34 -9.16 13.26
CA LEU A 214 3.44 -9.04 14.72
C LEU A 214 4.49 -8.00 15.15
N ALA A 215 5.62 -7.92 14.46
CA ALA A 215 6.65 -6.92 14.73
C ALA A 215 6.13 -5.50 14.44
N GLN A 216 5.41 -5.29 13.34
CA GLN A 216 4.79 -4.00 13.02
C GLN A 216 3.70 -3.59 14.03
N GLU A 217 2.87 -4.51 14.49
CA GLU A 217 1.86 -4.25 15.51
C GLU A 217 2.49 -3.79 16.84
N ARG A 218 3.62 -4.41 17.23
CA ARG A 218 4.38 -4.01 18.43
C ARG A 218 4.98 -2.62 18.31
N VAL A 219 5.57 -2.27 17.17
CA VAL A 219 6.11 -0.92 16.90
C VAL A 219 4.99 0.12 16.97
N ARG A 220 3.85 -0.12 16.31
CA ARG A 220 2.69 0.79 16.36
C ARG A 220 2.08 0.93 17.76
N ALA A 221 2.15 -0.11 18.58
CA ALA A 221 1.69 -0.06 19.97
C ALA A 221 2.63 0.79 20.84
N ALA A 222 3.94 0.64 20.65
CA ALA A 222 4.94 1.43 21.35
C ALA A 222 4.86 2.92 20.99
N ASP A 223 4.71 3.26 19.70
CA ASP A 223 4.53 4.65 19.23
C ASP A 223 3.27 5.29 19.83
N ARG A 224 2.18 4.52 19.97
CA ARG A 224 0.96 5.04 20.61
C ARG A 224 1.12 5.31 22.11
N GLN A 225 1.95 4.55 22.81
CA GLN A 225 2.23 4.77 24.23
C GLN A 225 3.09 6.02 24.46
N LEU A 226 3.99 6.34 23.52
CA LEU A 226 4.83 7.54 23.58
C LEU A 226 4.06 8.83 23.28
N THR A 227 2.90 8.74 22.62
CA THR A 227 2.07 9.90 22.25
C THR A 227 0.94 10.22 23.23
N LEU A 228 0.77 9.44 24.31
CA LEU A 228 -0.17 9.78 25.38
C LEU A 228 0.43 10.89 26.25
N PRO A 229 -0.24 12.05 26.42
CA PRO A 229 0.22 13.06 27.33
C PRO A 229 0.25 12.48 28.76
N THR A 230 1.38 12.63 29.41
CA THR A 230 1.48 12.36 30.85
C THR A 230 0.52 13.32 31.52
N GLU A 231 -0.61 12.85 32.02
CA GLU A 231 -1.45 13.64 32.90
C GLU A 231 -0.60 14.02 34.10
N ALA A 232 -0.26 15.29 34.17
CA ALA A 232 0.42 15.87 35.33
C ALA A 232 -0.55 15.82 36.52
N ALA A 233 -0.12 15.13 37.59
CA ALA A 233 -0.76 15.15 38.89
C ALA A 233 -0.65 16.55 39.55
#